data_36a036c6c23ef5a342b52c2ab708c6e8
#
_entry.id   36a036c6c23ef5a342b52c2ab708c6e8
#
_cell.length_a   1.000
_cell.length_b   1.000
_cell.length_c   1.000
_cell.angle_alpha   90.00
_cell.angle_beta   90.00
_cell.angle_gamma   90.00
#
_symmetry.space_group_name_H-M   'P 1'
#
loop_
_entity.id
_entity.type
_entity.pdbx_description
1 polymer ?
#
loop_
_entity_poly.entity_id
_entity_poly.type
_entity_poly.pdbx_seq_one_letter_code
_entity_poly.pdbx_strand_id
1 'polypeptide(L)'
;MSEQLLNVLVKRKEYLEDVISKKEKALGAVPGGNLRTSSINGHYRYYHVTEKRTNGLYLTKDKMEIAEALAQRDYDREVLASGERELKTLDELIIQQSISVEDVYQNLSPARKPLVNPIRLPDDEYVAQWLESKRCEPMGFTDSDPVIITAGGYRVRSKSEQMWADAFEEFGVPHYFEPLLYLEGHGWVRPDFAGLNVRRRKEIIVEHFGMMDVFSYSDTNVQKLHDYERNGFVLGDDLLITMETKKYPPDRKSIEELIKKHFL
;
A
#
# COMPACT_ATOMS: atom_id res chain seq x y z
N MET A 1 -6.29 -8.87 2.40
CA MET A 1 -5.50 -8.30 3.53
C MET A 1 -4.30 -7.58 2.96
N SER A 2 -3.84 -6.50 3.56
CA SER A 2 -2.95 -5.59 2.86
C SER A 2 -1.56 -6.16 2.63
N GLU A 3 -1.02 -5.99 1.42
CA GLU A 3 0.38 -6.15 1.04
C GLU A 3 1.35 -5.54 2.10
N GLN A 4 0.90 -4.51 2.81
CA GLN A 4 1.60 -3.91 3.93
C GLN A 4 1.84 -4.88 5.09
N LEU A 5 0.87 -5.72 5.46
CA LEU A 5 1.03 -6.70 6.53
C LEU A 5 2.03 -7.79 6.12
N LEU A 6 1.92 -8.30 4.90
CA LEU A 6 2.87 -9.30 4.38
C LEU A 6 4.30 -8.74 4.38
N ASN A 7 4.50 -7.51 3.94
CA ASN A 7 5.80 -6.83 3.96
C ASN A 7 6.37 -6.68 5.37
N VAL A 8 5.52 -6.42 6.38
CA VAL A 8 5.95 -6.34 7.79
C VAL A 8 6.40 -7.71 8.30
N LEU A 9 5.64 -8.78 8.00
CA LEU A 9 5.97 -10.14 8.40
C LEU A 9 7.28 -10.61 7.77
N VAL A 10 7.48 -10.36 6.46
CA VAL A 10 8.72 -10.70 5.75
C VAL A 10 9.93 -9.98 6.34
N LYS A 11 9.84 -8.68 6.59
CA LYS A 11 10.92 -7.92 7.24
C LYS A 11 11.25 -8.44 8.65
N ARG A 12 10.24 -8.84 9.42
CA ARG A 12 10.45 -9.43 10.74
C ARG A 12 11.15 -10.77 10.63
N LYS A 13 10.79 -11.60 9.65
CA LYS A 13 11.44 -12.87 9.35
C LYS A 13 12.94 -12.67 9.04
N GLU A 14 13.27 -11.78 8.10
CA GLU A 14 14.65 -11.46 7.72
C GLU A 14 15.48 -11.01 8.93
N TYR A 15 14.91 -10.18 9.80
CA TYR A 15 15.56 -9.76 11.04
C TYR A 15 15.87 -10.94 11.97
N LEU A 16 14.91 -11.87 12.17
CA LEU A 16 15.11 -13.03 13.03
C LEU A 16 16.15 -13.99 12.46
N GLU A 17 16.16 -14.23 11.15
CA GLU A 17 17.14 -15.06 10.47
C GLU A 17 18.57 -14.51 10.69
N ASP A 18 18.75 -13.19 10.58
CA ASP A 18 20.03 -12.53 10.85
C ASP A 18 20.45 -12.67 12.32
N VAL A 19 19.53 -12.47 13.27
CA VAL A 19 19.77 -12.64 14.70
C VAL A 19 20.18 -14.09 15.03
N ILE A 20 19.42 -15.07 14.53
CA ILE A 20 19.69 -16.50 14.73
C ILE A 20 21.09 -16.84 14.20
N SER A 21 21.38 -16.48 12.95
CA SER A 21 22.69 -16.74 12.33
C SER A 21 23.87 -16.15 13.12
N LYS A 22 23.72 -14.93 13.64
CA LYS A 22 24.74 -14.27 14.47
C LYS A 22 24.93 -14.99 15.79
N LYS A 23 23.86 -15.44 16.45
CA LYS A 23 23.90 -16.11 17.74
C LYS A 23 24.43 -17.53 17.65
N GLU A 24 24.10 -18.28 16.61
CA GLU A 24 24.70 -19.60 16.33
C GLU A 24 26.23 -19.54 16.20
N LYS A 25 26.74 -18.55 15.45
CA LYS A 25 28.17 -18.32 15.30
C LYS A 25 28.85 -17.97 16.62
N ALA A 26 28.22 -17.21 17.48
CA ALA A 26 28.75 -16.77 18.78
C ALA A 26 28.86 -17.94 19.77
N LEU A 27 28.00 -18.97 19.69
CA LEU A 27 28.00 -20.11 20.59
C LEU A 27 29.15 -21.08 20.37
N GLY A 28 29.89 -21.02 19.26
CA GLY A 28 30.97 -21.93 18.91
C GLY A 28 32.27 -21.81 19.75
N ALA A 29 32.43 -20.75 20.56
CA ALA A 29 33.69 -20.43 21.25
C ALA A 29 33.57 -20.25 22.78
N VAL A 30 32.54 -20.82 23.41
CA VAL A 30 32.18 -20.51 24.81
C VAL A 30 32.69 -21.62 25.77
N PRO A 31 33.15 -21.28 27.02
CA PRO A 31 33.58 -22.25 28.01
C PRO A 31 32.51 -23.29 28.35
N GLY A 32 32.90 -24.54 28.53
CA GLY A 32 32.03 -25.62 29.02
C GLY A 32 31.62 -25.42 30.48
N GLY A 33 30.56 -26.09 30.92
CA GLY A 33 30.00 -25.98 32.28
C GLY A 33 28.84 -25.01 32.41
N ASN A 34 28.43 -24.71 33.63
CA ASN A 34 27.27 -23.82 33.91
C ASN A 34 27.63 -22.69 34.87
N LEU A 35 26.97 -21.58 34.75
CA LEU A 35 27.06 -20.46 35.71
C LEU A 35 26.05 -20.67 36.82
N ARG A 36 26.50 -20.78 38.07
CA ARG A 36 25.64 -20.71 39.25
C ARG A 36 25.82 -19.37 39.92
N THR A 37 24.73 -18.74 40.26
CA THR A 37 24.70 -17.46 41.00
C THR A 37 24.18 -17.66 42.41
N SER A 38 24.69 -16.91 43.38
CA SER A 38 24.11 -16.81 44.72
C SER A 38 24.14 -15.32 45.19
N SER A 39 23.28 -14.97 46.12
CA SER A 39 23.28 -13.65 46.75
C SER A 39 23.49 -13.80 48.26
N ILE A 40 24.45 -12.99 48.82
CA ILE A 40 24.70 -12.92 50.24
C ILE A 40 24.80 -11.44 50.62
N ASN A 41 23.94 -11.00 51.53
CA ASN A 41 23.87 -9.64 51.99
C ASN A 41 23.74 -8.60 50.84
N GLY A 42 22.95 -8.92 49.81
CA GLY A 42 22.73 -8.04 48.66
C GLY A 42 23.87 -8.08 47.61
N HIS A 43 24.93 -8.86 47.85
CA HIS A 43 26.04 -9.00 46.91
C HIS A 43 25.92 -10.31 46.12
N TYR A 44 26.01 -10.24 44.79
CA TYR A 44 26.02 -11.43 43.93
C TYR A 44 27.40 -12.12 43.90
N ARG A 45 27.35 -13.45 43.94
CA ARG A 45 28.54 -14.31 43.81
C ARG A 45 28.32 -15.28 42.64
N TYR A 46 29.37 -15.50 41.86
CA TYR A 46 29.36 -16.31 40.65
C TYR A 46 30.24 -17.55 40.84
N TYR A 47 29.76 -18.71 40.37
CA TYR A 47 30.46 -19.97 40.49
C TYR A 47 30.43 -20.70 39.15
N HIS A 48 31.57 -21.14 38.67
CA HIS A 48 31.69 -21.99 37.50
C HIS A 48 31.50 -23.44 37.91
N VAL A 49 30.42 -24.08 37.50
CA VAL A 49 30.08 -25.47 37.77
C VAL A 49 30.46 -26.31 36.57
N THR A 50 31.22 -27.36 36.80
CA THR A 50 31.65 -28.37 35.80
C THR A 50 31.42 -29.76 36.34
N GLU A 51 31.45 -30.78 35.46
CA GLU A 51 31.30 -32.18 35.90
C GLU A 51 32.34 -32.58 36.97
N LYS A 52 33.55 -32.03 36.89
CA LYS A 52 34.60 -32.28 37.87
C LYS A 52 34.48 -31.46 39.15
N ARG A 53 33.63 -30.40 39.16
CA ARG A 53 33.44 -29.48 40.27
C ARG A 53 31.95 -29.13 40.42
N THR A 54 31.21 -30.09 40.94
CA THR A 54 29.74 -29.98 41.08
C THR A 54 29.29 -28.89 42.05
N ASN A 55 30.12 -28.56 43.08
CA ASN A 55 29.85 -27.41 43.97
C ASN A 55 30.20 -26.05 43.38
N GLY A 56 30.89 -26.06 42.21
CA GLY A 56 31.30 -24.86 41.51
C GLY A 56 32.55 -24.19 42.09
N LEU A 57 33.37 -23.64 41.19
CA LEU A 57 34.51 -22.82 41.54
C LEU A 57 34.04 -21.37 41.68
N TYR A 58 34.30 -20.74 42.85
CA TYR A 58 34.00 -19.32 43.01
C TYR A 58 34.87 -18.50 42.04
N LEU A 59 34.21 -17.61 41.33
CA LEU A 59 34.85 -16.71 40.36
C LEU A 59 35.18 -15.38 41.06
N THR A 60 36.46 -15.14 41.24
CA THR A 60 37.05 -13.90 41.76
C THR A 60 37.03 -12.82 40.67
N LYS A 61 37.32 -11.59 41.01
CA LYS A 61 37.27 -10.43 40.07
C LYS A 61 38.15 -10.63 38.84
N ASP A 62 39.27 -11.32 38.95
CA ASP A 62 40.19 -11.67 37.87
C ASP A 62 39.64 -12.75 36.91
N LYS A 63 38.55 -13.44 37.28
CA LYS A 63 37.89 -14.48 36.49
C LYS A 63 36.46 -14.15 36.07
N MET A 64 36.09 -12.88 36.18
CA MET A 64 34.73 -12.45 35.80
C MET A 64 34.42 -12.66 34.34
N GLU A 65 35.40 -12.61 33.44
CA GLU A 65 35.24 -12.93 32.02
C GLU A 65 34.59 -14.29 31.78
N ILE A 66 34.88 -15.30 32.64
CA ILE A 66 34.28 -16.64 32.57
C ILE A 66 32.80 -16.55 32.93
N ALA A 67 32.43 -15.77 33.95
CA ALA A 67 31.02 -15.56 34.34
C ALA A 67 30.25 -14.86 33.25
N GLU A 68 30.80 -13.82 32.66
CA GLU A 68 30.21 -13.06 31.55
C GLU A 68 30.01 -13.94 30.32
N ALA A 69 31.04 -14.74 29.93
CA ALA A 69 30.95 -15.66 28.80
C ALA A 69 29.87 -16.73 28.99
N LEU A 70 29.75 -17.29 30.20
CA LEU A 70 28.71 -18.29 30.50
C LEU A 70 27.32 -17.67 30.54
N ALA A 71 27.18 -16.49 31.15
CA ALA A 71 25.91 -15.79 31.16
C ALA A 71 25.47 -15.38 29.75
N GLN A 72 26.42 -14.89 28.94
CA GLN A 72 26.14 -14.52 27.55
C GLN A 72 25.75 -15.74 26.72
N ARG A 73 26.41 -16.87 26.90
CA ARG A 73 26.03 -18.13 26.26
C ARG A 73 24.59 -18.55 26.59
N ASP A 74 24.25 -18.52 27.89
CA ASP A 74 22.91 -18.93 28.33
C ASP A 74 21.84 -17.97 27.78
N TYR A 75 22.10 -16.66 27.77
CA TYR A 75 21.27 -15.67 27.09
C TYR A 75 21.13 -15.94 25.58
N ASP A 76 22.27 -16.22 24.91
CA ASP A 76 22.26 -16.47 23.46
C ASP A 76 21.47 -17.74 23.10
N ARG A 77 21.51 -18.77 23.94
CA ARG A 77 20.69 -19.98 23.78
C ARG A 77 19.20 -19.70 23.91
N GLU A 78 18.80 -18.87 24.88
CA GLU A 78 17.41 -18.48 25.06
C GLU A 78 16.91 -17.60 23.89
N VAL A 79 17.77 -16.70 23.38
CA VAL A 79 17.47 -15.90 22.18
C VAL A 79 17.27 -16.80 20.97
N LEU A 80 18.13 -17.82 20.76
CA LEU A 80 17.98 -18.79 19.67
C LEU A 80 16.66 -19.55 19.78
N ALA A 81 16.40 -20.16 20.93
CA ALA A 81 15.18 -20.94 21.13
C ALA A 81 13.90 -20.09 21.00
N SER A 82 13.97 -18.83 21.39
CA SER A 82 12.85 -17.89 21.20
C SER A 82 12.69 -17.47 19.74
N GLY A 83 13.82 -17.15 19.08
CA GLY A 83 13.84 -16.74 17.66
C GLY A 83 13.34 -17.83 16.73
N GLU A 84 13.77 -19.06 16.93
CA GLU A 84 13.31 -20.24 16.15
C GLU A 84 11.80 -20.47 16.30
N ARG A 85 11.26 -20.33 17.51
CA ARG A 85 9.81 -20.46 17.74
C ARG A 85 9.04 -19.35 17.05
N GLU A 86 9.53 -18.11 17.15
CA GLU A 86 8.90 -16.95 16.48
C GLU A 86 8.98 -17.12 14.96
N LEU A 87 10.12 -17.55 14.41
CA LEU A 87 10.33 -17.78 12.99
C LEU A 87 9.33 -18.80 12.42
N LYS A 88 9.16 -19.92 13.13
CA LYS A 88 8.18 -20.95 12.75
C LYS A 88 6.75 -20.37 12.67
N THR A 89 6.36 -19.57 13.67
CA THR A 89 5.03 -18.95 13.69
C THR A 89 4.87 -17.96 12.54
N LEU A 90 5.93 -17.18 12.22
CA LEU A 90 5.92 -16.25 11.10
C LEU A 90 5.81 -16.98 9.76
N ASP A 91 6.51 -18.08 9.57
CA ASP A 91 6.42 -18.90 8.36
C ASP A 91 4.99 -19.43 8.15
N GLU A 92 4.35 -19.94 9.20
CA GLU A 92 2.96 -20.39 9.16
C GLU A 92 2.02 -19.25 8.80
N LEU A 93 2.20 -18.06 9.39
CA LEU A 93 1.40 -16.87 9.08
C LEU A 93 1.61 -16.39 7.65
N ILE A 94 2.84 -16.35 7.15
CA ILE A 94 3.16 -15.95 5.77
C ILE A 94 2.50 -16.90 4.78
N ILE A 95 2.54 -18.21 5.02
CA ILE A 95 1.88 -19.21 4.19
C ILE A 95 0.37 -19.02 4.22
N GLN A 96 -0.23 -18.81 5.38
CA GLN A 96 -1.67 -18.56 5.50
C GLN A 96 -2.10 -17.26 4.81
N GLN A 97 -1.24 -16.23 4.82
CA GLN A 97 -1.52 -14.96 4.14
C GLN A 97 -1.46 -15.07 2.61
N SER A 98 -0.77 -16.08 2.06
CA SER A 98 -0.75 -16.35 0.62
C SER A 98 -2.03 -17.01 0.11
N ILE A 99 -2.92 -17.47 1.01
CA ILE A 99 -4.22 -18.07 0.67
C ILE A 99 -5.30 -17.07 1.08
N SER A 100 -5.77 -16.29 0.13
CA SER A 100 -6.83 -15.32 0.36
C SER A 100 -8.21 -15.96 0.18
N VAL A 101 -9.21 -15.48 0.94
CA VAL A 101 -10.61 -15.88 0.72
C VAL A 101 -11.13 -15.47 -0.66
N GLU A 102 -10.52 -14.44 -1.23
CA GLU A 102 -10.79 -13.96 -2.59
C GLU A 102 -10.35 -14.99 -3.64
N ASP A 103 -9.29 -15.78 -3.38
CA ASP A 103 -8.79 -16.81 -4.28
C ASP A 103 -9.79 -17.97 -4.46
N VAL A 104 -10.70 -18.15 -3.51
CA VAL A 104 -11.76 -19.18 -3.61
C VAL A 104 -12.60 -18.97 -4.87
N TYR A 105 -12.95 -17.72 -5.18
CA TYR A 105 -13.71 -17.42 -6.41
C TYR A 105 -12.86 -17.65 -7.66
N GLN A 106 -11.59 -17.25 -7.65
CA GLN A 106 -10.69 -17.43 -8.79
C GLN A 106 -10.50 -18.92 -9.15
N ASN A 107 -10.45 -19.78 -8.13
CA ASN A 107 -10.27 -21.23 -8.28
C ASN A 107 -11.55 -21.98 -8.66
N LEU A 108 -12.71 -21.30 -8.74
CA LEU A 108 -13.94 -21.93 -9.25
C LEU A 108 -13.83 -22.25 -10.74
N SER A 109 -14.46 -23.34 -11.14
CA SER A 109 -14.60 -23.63 -12.57
C SER A 109 -15.39 -22.53 -13.29
N PRO A 110 -15.10 -22.27 -14.60
CA PRO A 110 -15.82 -21.24 -15.37
C PRO A 110 -17.35 -21.41 -15.33
N ALA A 111 -17.83 -22.65 -15.24
CA ALA A 111 -19.26 -22.95 -15.18
C ALA A 111 -19.89 -22.56 -13.82
N ARG A 112 -19.11 -22.45 -12.74
CA ARG A 112 -19.61 -22.09 -11.41
C ARG A 112 -19.52 -20.60 -11.11
N LYS A 113 -18.56 -19.89 -11.70
CA LYS A 113 -18.37 -18.44 -11.45
C LYS A 113 -19.64 -17.62 -11.65
N PRO A 114 -20.43 -17.79 -12.73
CA PRO A 114 -21.67 -17.03 -12.93
C PRO A 114 -22.80 -17.35 -11.94
N LEU A 115 -22.67 -18.42 -11.16
CA LEU A 115 -23.71 -18.88 -10.24
C LEU A 115 -23.49 -18.40 -8.79
N VAL A 116 -22.41 -17.69 -8.53
CA VAL A 116 -22.06 -17.23 -7.18
C VAL A 116 -21.80 -15.73 -7.17
N ASN A 117 -22.07 -15.11 -6.01
CA ASN A 117 -21.70 -13.73 -5.76
C ASN A 117 -20.37 -13.74 -4.97
N PRO A 118 -19.24 -13.35 -5.59
CA PRO A 118 -17.97 -13.31 -4.89
C PRO A 118 -17.96 -12.23 -3.81
N ILE A 119 -17.20 -12.45 -2.74
CA ILE A 119 -16.96 -11.44 -1.70
C ILE A 119 -16.27 -10.21 -2.31
N ARG A 120 -15.37 -10.46 -3.26
CA ARG A 120 -14.67 -9.44 -4.04
C ARG A 120 -14.43 -9.97 -5.44
N LEU A 121 -14.86 -9.22 -6.45
CA LEU A 121 -14.54 -9.53 -7.85
C LEU A 121 -13.02 -9.45 -8.07
N PRO A 122 -12.43 -10.29 -8.94
CA PRO A 122 -11.10 -10.07 -9.48
C PRO A 122 -10.96 -8.66 -10.06
N ASP A 123 -9.75 -8.11 -10.05
CA ASP A 123 -9.54 -6.71 -10.43
C ASP A 123 -9.90 -6.43 -11.88
N ASP A 124 -9.59 -7.36 -12.79
CA ASP A 124 -9.95 -7.31 -14.20
C ASP A 124 -11.48 -7.34 -14.43
N GLU A 125 -12.17 -8.25 -13.77
CA GLU A 125 -13.64 -8.35 -13.85
C GLU A 125 -14.31 -7.09 -13.26
N TYR A 126 -13.77 -6.57 -12.16
CA TYR A 126 -14.26 -5.34 -11.53
C TYR A 126 -14.06 -4.11 -12.43
N VAL A 127 -12.87 -3.97 -13.02
CA VAL A 127 -12.58 -2.87 -13.96
C VAL A 127 -13.50 -2.94 -15.17
N ALA A 128 -13.69 -4.12 -15.75
CA ALA A 128 -14.59 -4.30 -16.88
C ALA A 128 -16.04 -3.91 -16.53
N GLN A 129 -16.53 -4.35 -15.37
CA GLN A 129 -17.86 -3.99 -14.88
C GLN A 129 -18.00 -2.49 -14.61
N TRP A 130 -16.96 -1.87 -14.01
CA TRP A 130 -16.96 -0.44 -13.75
C TRP A 130 -16.97 0.37 -15.04
N LEU A 131 -16.14 0.03 -16.03
CA LEU A 131 -16.14 0.68 -17.35
C LEU A 131 -17.49 0.56 -18.06
N GLU A 132 -18.10 -0.62 -18.01
CA GLU A 132 -19.44 -0.81 -18.61
C GLU A 132 -20.50 0.05 -17.88
N SER A 133 -20.41 0.22 -16.56
CA SER A 133 -21.33 1.07 -15.80
C SER A 133 -21.23 2.56 -16.15
N LYS A 134 -20.09 3.00 -16.74
CA LYS A 134 -19.87 4.40 -17.19
C LYS A 134 -20.30 4.62 -18.63
N ARG A 135 -20.58 3.54 -19.37
CA ARG A 135 -20.98 3.66 -20.78
C ARG A 135 -22.21 4.54 -20.93
N CYS A 136 -22.07 5.61 -21.72
CA CYS A 136 -23.13 6.53 -22.01
C CYS A 136 -22.98 7.05 -23.45
N GLU A 137 -24.04 7.66 -23.97
CA GLU A 137 -23.96 8.35 -25.27
C GLU A 137 -22.91 9.45 -25.20
N PRO A 138 -21.89 9.44 -26.09
CA PRO A 138 -20.85 10.45 -26.07
C PRO A 138 -21.43 11.83 -26.41
N MET A 139 -20.88 12.87 -25.82
CA MET A 139 -21.15 14.22 -26.25
C MET A 139 -20.44 14.46 -27.59
N GLY A 140 -21.18 14.73 -28.65
CA GLY A 140 -20.65 14.95 -29.99
C GLY A 140 -19.64 16.10 -30.06
N PHE A 141 -18.82 16.12 -31.10
CA PHE A 141 -17.93 17.23 -31.43
C PHE A 141 -18.53 18.03 -32.57
N THR A 142 -18.35 19.37 -32.53
CA THR A 142 -18.69 20.27 -33.62
C THR A 142 -17.49 20.51 -34.52
N ASP A 143 -17.71 21.12 -35.70
CA ASP A 143 -16.60 21.46 -36.63
C ASP A 143 -15.66 22.53 -36.08
N SER A 144 -16.10 23.31 -35.08
CA SER A 144 -15.29 24.31 -34.39
C SER A 144 -14.42 23.75 -33.26
N ASP A 145 -14.69 22.52 -32.80
CA ASP A 145 -13.92 21.91 -31.72
C ASP A 145 -12.53 21.44 -32.22
N PRO A 146 -11.46 21.64 -31.44
CA PRO A 146 -10.13 21.23 -31.83
C PRO A 146 -10.04 19.70 -32.04
N VAL A 147 -9.23 19.28 -33.00
CA VAL A 147 -8.95 17.85 -33.21
C VAL A 147 -7.72 17.48 -32.40
N ILE A 148 -7.93 17.02 -31.18
CA ILE A 148 -6.88 16.58 -30.27
C ILE A 148 -7.11 15.10 -29.98
N ILE A 149 -6.11 14.26 -30.33
CA ILE A 149 -6.17 12.79 -30.17
C ILE A 149 -5.23 12.38 -29.05
N THR A 150 -5.71 11.56 -28.14
CA THR A 150 -4.92 10.99 -27.03
C THR A 150 -4.07 9.82 -27.49
N ALA A 151 -3.13 9.38 -26.66
CA ALA A 151 -2.36 8.15 -26.87
C ALA A 151 -3.26 6.91 -26.97
N GLY A 152 -4.39 6.89 -26.26
CA GLY A 152 -5.41 5.84 -26.35
C GLY A 152 -6.28 5.89 -27.62
N GLY A 153 -6.06 6.87 -28.52
CA GLY A 153 -6.70 6.95 -29.82
C GLY A 153 -8.10 7.58 -29.85
N TYR A 154 -8.55 8.21 -28.78
CA TYR A 154 -9.83 8.93 -28.76
C TYR A 154 -9.65 10.45 -28.73
N ARG A 155 -10.68 11.18 -29.19
CA ARG A 155 -10.66 12.64 -29.27
C ARG A 155 -11.08 13.25 -27.93
N VAL A 156 -10.39 14.34 -27.56
CA VAL A 156 -10.70 15.18 -26.39
C VAL A 156 -10.84 16.65 -26.81
N ARG A 157 -11.32 17.52 -25.91
CA ARG A 157 -11.64 18.92 -26.23
C ARG A 157 -10.49 19.89 -25.97
N SER A 158 -9.57 19.52 -25.08
CA SER A 158 -8.47 20.40 -24.69
C SER A 158 -7.15 19.65 -24.59
N LYS A 159 -6.02 20.39 -24.61
CA LYS A 159 -4.70 19.84 -24.35
C LYS A 159 -4.55 19.35 -22.91
N SER A 160 -5.23 19.98 -21.98
CA SER A 160 -5.21 19.57 -20.57
C SER A 160 -5.89 18.21 -20.38
N GLU A 161 -7.03 17.98 -21.05
CA GLU A 161 -7.68 16.67 -21.09
C GLU A 161 -6.79 15.61 -21.76
N GLN A 162 -6.08 15.97 -22.85
CA GLN A 162 -5.10 15.08 -23.48
C GLN A 162 -3.99 14.68 -22.49
N MET A 163 -3.46 15.65 -21.73
CA MET A 163 -2.41 15.36 -20.74
C MET A 163 -2.89 14.40 -19.64
N TRP A 164 -4.13 14.56 -19.16
CA TRP A 164 -4.74 13.65 -18.21
C TRP A 164 -4.95 12.26 -18.80
N ALA A 165 -5.55 12.17 -19.98
CA ALA A 165 -5.80 10.92 -20.68
C ALA A 165 -4.52 10.12 -20.93
N ASP A 166 -3.50 10.79 -21.50
CA ASP A 166 -2.20 10.18 -21.79
C ASP A 166 -1.46 9.74 -20.50
N ALA A 167 -1.67 10.46 -19.39
CA ALA A 167 -1.13 10.07 -18.11
C ALA A 167 -1.86 8.85 -17.53
N PHE A 168 -3.17 8.78 -17.61
CA PHE A 168 -3.93 7.61 -17.19
C PHE A 168 -3.51 6.35 -17.98
N GLU A 169 -3.35 6.46 -19.29
CA GLU A 169 -2.88 5.36 -20.15
C GLU A 169 -1.46 4.91 -19.74
N GLU A 170 -0.53 5.85 -19.57
CA GLU A 170 0.85 5.57 -19.20
C GLU A 170 0.98 4.84 -17.86
N PHE A 171 0.17 5.23 -16.87
CA PHE A 171 0.16 4.61 -15.55
C PHE A 171 -0.80 3.42 -15.43
N GLY A 172 -1.48 3.05 -16.51
CA GLY A 172 -2.43 1.92 -16.51
C GLY A 172 -3.63 2.14 -15.61
N VAL A 173 -4.08 3.39 -15.41
CA VAL A 173 -5.25 3.72 -14.60
C VAL A 173 -6.51 3.57 -15.45
N PRO A 174 -7.47 2.70 -15.07
CA PRO A 174 -8.76 2.63 -15.74
C PRO A 174 -9.50 3.97 -15.60
N HIS A 175 -9.95 4.53 -16.72
CA HIS A 175 -10.62 5.81 -16.75
C HIS A 175 -11.70 5.88 -17.83
N TYR A 176 -12.62 6.81 -17.69
CA TYR A 176 -13.67 7.11 -18.68
C TYR A 176 -13.73 8.60 -18.92
N PHE A 177 -13.75 8.99 -20.19
CA PHE A 177 -13.83 10.40 -20.62
C PHE A 177 -15.27 10.85 -20.71
N GLU A 178 -15.59 12.02 -20.18
CA GLU A 178 -16.92 12.63 -20.15
C GLU A 178 -18.05 11.71 -19.66
N PRO A 179 -17.90 11.00 -18.50
CA PRO A 179 -18.97 10.18 -17.97
C PRO A 179 -20.20 11.04 -17.61
N LEU A 180 -21.39 10.43 -17.66
CA LEU A 180 -22.57 11.07 -17.11
C LEU A 180 -22.59 10.96 -15.59
N LEU A 181 -22.80 12.08 -14.92
CA LEU A 181 -22.94 12.17 -13.47
C LEU A 181 -24.16 13.04 -13.14
N TYR A 182 -25.01 12.58 -12.24
CA TYR A 182 -26.14 13.37 -11.76
C TYR A 182 -25.78 14.05 -10.44
N LEU A 183 -25.97 15.38 -10.40
CA LEU A 183 -25.80 16.18 -9.20
C LEU A 183 -27.16 16.72 -8.77
N GLU A 184 -27.58 16.43 -7.54
CA GLU A 184 -28.84 16.92 -7.01
C GLU A 184 -28.82 18.44 -6.95
N GLY A 185 -29.91 19.06 -7.42
CA GLY A 185 -30.04 20.53 -7.53
C GLY A 185 -29.38 21.15 -8.78
N HIS A 186 -28.55 20.42 -9.51
CA HIS A 186 -27.95 20.88 -10.77
C HIS A 186 -28.43 20.07 -11.98
N GLY A 187 -28.64 18.77 -11.85
CA GLY A 187 -28.99 17.86 -12.93
C GLY A 187 -27.77 17.05 -13.46
N TRP A 188 -27.88 16.64 -14.75
CA TRP A 188 -26.81 15.85 -15.38
C TRP A 188 -25.63 16.73 -15.78
N VAL A 189 -24.45 16.33 -15.35
CA VAL A 189 -23.16 16.95 -15.70
C VAL A 189 -22.25 15.92 -16.36
N ARG A 190 -21.20 16.40 -17.03
CA ARG A 190 -20.12 15.59 -17.57
C ARG A 190 -18.80 16.11 -17.03
N PRO A 191 -18.24 15.47 -16.00
CA PRO A 191 -16.86 15.75 -15.61
C PRO A 191 -15.90 15.36 -16.73
N ASP A 192 -14.70 15.92 -16.73
CA ASP A 192 -13.70 15.60 -17.75
C ASP A 192 -13.36 14.09 -17.72
N PHE A 193 -13.13 13.55 -16.54
CA PHE A 193 -12.86 12.11 -16.37
C PHE A 193 -13.49 11.55 -15.08
N ALA A 194 -13.79 10.25 -15.12
CA ALA A 194 -13.82 9.40 -13.95
C ALA A 194 -12.63 8.44 -14.04
N GLY A 195 -11.79 8.36 -13.01
CA GLY A 195 -10.70 7.41 -12.89
C GLY A 195 -10.97 6.42 -11.75
N LEU A 196 -10.42 5.22 -11.85
CA LEU A 196 -10.61 4.17 -10.86
C LEU A 196 -9.32 3.83 -10.14
N ASN A 197 -9.27 4.05 -8.82
CA ASN A 197 -8.28 3.40 -7.98
C ASN A 197 -8.72 1.93 -7.77
N VAL A 198 -8.15 1.01 -8.52
CA VAL A 198 -8.53 -0.41 -8.51
C VAL A 198 -8.29 -1.05 -7.15
N ARG A 199 -7.17 -0.72 -6.51
CA ARG A 199 -6.77 -1.27 -5.21
C ARG A 199 -7.78 -0.91 -4.12
N ARG A 200 -8.26 0.34 -4.10
CA ARG A 200 -9.23 0.85 -3.12
C ARG A 200 -10.68 0.63 -3.54
N ARG A 201 -10.94 0.17 -4.76
CA ARG A 201 -12.28 0.11 -5.36
C ARG A 201 -12.98 1.47 -5.32
N LYS A 202 -12.23 2.53 -5.56
CA LYS A 202 -12.70 3.90 -5.41
C LYS A 202 -12.67 4.63 -6.75
N GLU A 203 -13.82 5.12 -7.16
CA GLU A 203 -13.94 6.08 -8.26
C GLU A 203 -13.54 7.47 -7.79
N ILE A 204 -12.82 8.19 -8.63
CA ILE A 204 -12.40 9.56 -8.38
C ILE A 204 -12.72 10.38 -9.62
N ILE A 205 -13.48 11.43 -9.43
CA ILE A 205 -13.83 12.39 -10.48
C ILE A 205 -12.65 13.35 -10.68
N VAL A 206 -12.34 13.63 -11.93
CA VAL A 206 -11.27 14.58 -12.30
C VAL A 206 -11.85 15.68 -13.16
N GLU A 207 -11.55 16.93 -12.79
CA GLU A 207 -11.91 18.14 -13.50
C GLU A 207 -10.68 18.99 -13.77
N HIS A 208 -10.65 19.62 -14.94
CA HIS A 208 -9.65 20.62 -15.25
C HIS A 208 -10.33 21.97 -15.50
N PHE A 209 -10.14 22.92 -14.59
CA PHE A 209 -10.69 24.25 -14.66
C PHE A 209 -9.76 25.15 -15.51
N GLY A 210 -10.09 25.24 -16.79
CA GLY A 210 -9.40 26.13 -17.72
C GLY A 210 -9.76 27.60 -17.53
N MET A 211 -8.89 28.50 -18.04
CA MET A 211 -9.16 29.92 -18.15
C MET A 211 -9.60 30.62 -16.85
N MET A 212 -8.99 30.22 -15.70
CA MET A 212 -9.34 30.78 -14.38
C MET A 212 -9.01 32.26 -14.21
N ASP A 213 -8.28 32.86 -15.14
CA ASP A 213 -8.05 34.32 -15.24
C ASP A 213 -9.19 35.08 -15.96
N VAL A 214 -10.20 34.39 -16.45
CA VAL A 214 -11.40 34.99 -17.06
C VAL A 214 -12.56 34.85 -16.10
N PHE A 215 -13.14 35.99 -15.65
CA PHE A 215 -14.14 36.05 -14.58
C PHE A 215 -15.35 35.13 -14.81
N SER A 216 -15.90 35.09 -16.02
CA SER A 216 -17.07 34.24 -16.32
C SER A 216 -16.76 32.76 -16.19
N TYR A 217 -15.53 32.31 -16.54
CA TYR A 217 -15.12 30.92 -16.39
C TYR A 217 -14.84 30.58 -14.93
N SER A 218 -14.14 31.46 -14.21
CA SER A 218 -13.83 31.20 -12.78
C SER A 218 -15.13 31.17 -11.95
N ASP A 219 -16.08 32.03 -12.21
CA ASP A 219 -17.37 32.04 -11.51
C ASP A 219 -18.17 30.75 -11.76
N THR A 220 -18.27 30.32 -13.02
CA THR A 220 -18.88 29.01 -13.37
C THR A 220 -18.19 27.84 -12.72
N ASN A 221 -16.85 27.82 -12.70
CA ASN A 221 -16.08 26.73 -12.10
C ASN A 221 -16.24 26.69 -10.58
N VAL A 222 -16.29 27.84 -9.90
CA VAL A 222 -16.60 27.92 -8.47
C VAL A 222 -17.99 27.37 -8.18
N GLN A 223 -19.00 27.75 -9.00
CA GLN A 223 -20.34 27.21 -8.86
C GLN A 223 -20.35 25.68 -9.02
N LYS A 224 -19.68 25.17 -10.04
CA LYS A 224 -19.54 23.72 -10.28
C LYS A 224 -18.91 22.99 -9.10
N LEU A 225 -17.86 23.58 -8.48
CA LEU A 225 -17.24 23.03 -7.28
C LEU A 225 -18.24 22.95 -6.12
N HIS A 226 -19.01 24.01 -5.86
CA HIS A 226 -20.05 23.99 -4.82
C HIS A 226 -21.12 22.94 -5.07
N ASP A 227 -21.49 22.70 -6.34
CA ASP A 227 -22.45 21.67 -6.68
C ASP A 227 -21.90 20.26 -6.40
N TYR A 228 -20.61 20.01 -6.66
CA TYR A 228 -19.94 18.78 -6.23
C TYR A 228 -19.93 18.63 -4.70
N GLU A 229 -19.52 19.66 -3.97
CA GLU A 229 -19.45 19.64 -2.49
C GLU A 229 -20.83 19.36 -1.87
N ARG A 230 -21.90 20.00 -2.37
CA ARG A 230 -23.28 19.75 -1.93
C ARG A 230 -23.75 18.33 -2.18
N ASN A 231 -23.19 17.67 -3.19
CA ASN A 231 -23.45 16.27 -3.51
C ASN A 231 -22.48 15.29 -2.82
N GLY A 232 -21.71 15.76 -1.85
CA GLY A 232 -20.87 14.94 -0.98
C GLY A 232 -19.49 14.62 -1.55
N PHE A 233 -19.10 15.19 -2.69
CA PHE A 233 -17.74 15.03 -3.20
C PHE A 233 -16.75 15.83 -2.38
N VAL A 234 -15.65 15.21 -2.00
CA VAL A 234 -14.58 15.81 -1.17
C VAL A 234 -13.38 16.12 -2.05
N LEU A 235 -13.03 17.41 -2.15
CA LEU A 235 -11.86 17.84 -2.90
C LEU A 235 -10.57 17.22 -2.32
N GLY A 236 -9.79 16.60 -3.19
CA GLY A 236 -8.55 15.90 -2.82
C GLY A 236 -8.75 14.45 -2.36
N ASP A 237 -9.98 13.93 -2.35
CA ASP A 237 -10.29 12.54 -2.02
C ASP A 237 -11.01 11.80 -3.16
N ASP A 238 -12.25 12.21 -3.50
CA ASP A 238 -13.06 11.65 -4.59
C ASP A 238 -13.34 12.65 -5.72
N LEU A 239 -12.87 13.88 -5.56
CA LEU A 239 -12.83 14.92 -6.58
C LEU A 239 -11.42 15.50 -6.66
N LEU A 240 -10.77 15.40 -7.82
CA LEU A 240 -9.51 16.07 -8.12
C LEU A 240 -9.73 17.20 -9.10
N ILE A 241 -9.23 18.37 -8.78
CA ILE A 241 -9.32 19.55 -9.63
C ILE A 241 -7.91 20.03 -9.95
N THR A 242 -7.63 20.23 -11.24
CA THR A 242 -6.50 21.01 -11.71
C THR A 242 -6.97 22.30 -12.36
N MET A 243 -6.13 23.32 -12.35
CA MET A 243 -6.51 24.64 -12.84
C MET A 243 -5.44 25.21 -13.73
N GLU A 244 -5.84 26.04 -14.69
CA GLU A 244 -4.91 26.80 -15.51
C GLU A 244 -5.33 28.24 -15.70
N THR A 245 -4.36 29.09 -15.99
CA THR A 245 -4.52 30.46 -16.49
C THR A 245 -3.55 30.70 -17.63
N LYS A 246 -3.67 31.80 -18.37
CA LYS A 246 -2.68 32.15 -19.40
C LYS A 246 -1.26 32.24 -18.87
N LYS A 247 -1.07 32.62 -17.60
CA LYS A 247 0.24 32.73 -16.95
C LYS A 247 0.74 31.41 -16.41
N TYR A 248 -0.15 30.54 -15.98
CA TYR A 248 0.15 29.26 -15.34
C TYR A 248 -0.55 28.14 -16.12
N PRO A 249 0.10 27.63 -17.19
CA PRO A 249 -0.45 26.53 -17.98
C PRO A 249 -0.45 25.21 -17.18
N PRO A 250 -1.18 24.19 -17.62
CA PRO A 250 -1.18 22.89 -16.98
C PRO A 250 0.22 22.27 -17.01
N ASP A 251 0.57 21.58 -15.96
CA ASP A 251 1.86 20.91 -15.80
C ASP A 251 1.70 19.38 -15.74
N ARG A 252 2.31 18.69 -16.70
CA ARG A 252 2.28 17.23 -16.79
C ARG A 252 2.79 16.56 -15.51
N LYS A 253 3.86 17.08 -14.94
CA LYS A 253 4.46 16.51 -13.72
C LYS A 253 3.50 16.54 -12.54
N SER A 254 2.78 17.64 -12.37
CA SER A 254 1.75 17.77 -11.32
C SER A 254 0.62 16.76 -11.51
N ILE A 255 0.20 16.51 -12.75
CA ILE A 255 -0.80 15.47 -13.07
C ILE A 255 -0.28 14.08 -12.69
N GLU A 256 0.94 13.74 -13.03
CA GLU A 256 1.55 12.45 -12.69
C GLU A 256 1.68 12.25 -11.18
N GLU A 257 2.02 13.29 -10.42
CA GLU A 257 2.08 13.24 -8.95
C GLU A 257 0.69 12.98 -8.35
N LEU A 258 -0.36 13.61 -8.89
CA LEU A 258 -1.74 13.34 -8.50
C LEU A 258 -2.15 11.89 -8.81
N ILE A 259 -1.80 11.38 -9.99
CA ILE A 259 -2.08 9.99 -10.36
C ILE A 259 -1.40 9.02 -9.40
N LYS A 260 -0.10 9.18 -9.14
CA LYS A 260 0.67 8.34 -8.22
C LYS A 260 0.09 8.33 -6.80
N LYS A 261 -0.39 9.48 -6.35
CA LYS A 261 -0.94 9.64 -4.99
C LYS A 261 -2.34 9.06 -4.83
N HIS A 262 -3.20 9.22 -5.83
CA HIS A 262 -4.62 8.96 -5.69
C HIS A 262 -5.09 7.67 -6.37
N PHE A 263 -4.41 7.21 -7.42
CA PHE A 263 -4.84 6.05 -8.21
C PHE A 263 -3.94 4.80 -8.06
N LEU A 264 -2.69 4.95 -7.65
CA LEU A 264 -1.76 3.86 -7.42
C LEU A 264 -1.56 3.58 -5.92
#